data_80391447d2bab768506fe05716aab8e7
#
_entry.id   80391447d2bab768506fe05716aab8e7
#
_cell.length_a   1.000
_cell.length_b   1.000
_cell.length_c   1.000
_cell.angle_alpha   90.00
_cell.angle_beta   90.00
_cell.angle_gamma   90.00
#
_symmetry.space_group_name_H-M   'P 1'
#
loop_
_entity.id
_entity.type
_entity.pdbx_description
1 polymer ?
#
loop_
_entity_poly.entity_id
_entity_poly.type
_entity_poly.pdbx_seq_one_letter_code
_entity_poly.pdbx_strand_id
1 'polypeptide(L)'
;MNRRSIATSGLIVNKAAGAVPPHAWFGVSAVFHYLGPSFAVLLFPAVGVLGVAWFRIASAAIIFASVTKPWKTIAQADRKTRLLLAGLGICLAVMNTSFYLALDRLPMSLVAAMEFVGTIIVALYGLRTRRNFFALLLAVAGVFILINVKWATDPFGLFWSALNAALFVGYIVLGHKAAESGASGGVERLGAAMVIAFVAIMPIGIVQAVKAFGHIELVLAGIGIGICSSVIPYICDQLAMSRLPRASFALLLALLPATATIIAALVLAQIPSARDIFGIVLVMGGIAMHKPAVVA
;
A
#
# COMPACT_ATOMS: atom_id res chain seq x y z
N MET A 1 27.76 -18.83 4.32
CA MET A 1 26.70 -18.97 3.32
C MET A 1 26.89 -17.91 2.23
N ASN A 2 27.02 -18.36 1.02
CA ASN A 2 27.91 -17.87 -0.06
C ASN A 2 27.38 -16.65 -0.83
N ARG A 3 28.29 -15.78 -1.35
CA ARG A 3 28.00 -14.74 -2.37
C ARG A 3 27.18 -15.28 -3.55
N ARG A 4 27.29 -16.57 -3.87
CA ARG A 4 26.48 -17.26 -4.90
C ARG A 4 24.97 -17.25 -4.61
N SER A 5 24.53 -17.40 -3.37
CA SER A 5 23.10 -17.44 -3.02
C SER A 5 22.39 -16.08 -3.25
N ILE A 6 23.08 -14.97 -2.99
CA ILE A 6 22.52 -13.61 -3.19
C ILE A 6 22.46 -13.27 -4.68
N ALA A 7 23.52 -13.63 -5.43
CA ALA A 7 23.54 -13.47 -6.88
C ALA A 7 22.44 -14.29 -7.57
N THR A 8 22.18 -15.49 -7.07
CA THR A 8 21.13 -16.37 -7.60
C THR A 8 19.73 -15.80 -7.33
N SER A 9 19.46 -15.27 -6.13
CA SER A 9 18.16 -14.64 -5.81
C SER A 9 17.91 -13.39 -6.64
N GLY A 10 18.93 -12.53 -6.81
CA GLY A 10 18.84 -11.34 -7.66
C GLY A 10 18.61 -11.67 -9.14
N LEU A 11 19.25 -12.73 -9.65
CA LEU A 11 19.06 -13.21 -11.01
C LEU A 11 17.64 -13.75 -11.24
N ILE A 12 17.06 -14.48 -10.27
CA ILE A 12 15.70 -15.00 -10.34
C ILE A 12 14.69 -13.85 -10.36
N VAL A 13 14.84 -12.87 -9.46
CA VAL A 13 13.96 -11.69 -9.39
C VAL A 13 14.02 -10.89 -10.69
N ASN A 14 15.22 -10.64 -11.21
CA ASN A 14 15.37 -9.89 -12.46
C ASN A 14 14.85 -10.67 -13.67
N LYS A 15 15.02 -11.99 -13.72
CA LYS A 15 14.46 -12.86 -14.76
C LYS A 15 12.93 -12.90 -14.69
N ALA A 16 12.35 -13.06 -13.51
CA ALA A 16 10.90 -13.01 -13.32
C ALA A 16 10.33 -11.63 -13.67
N ALA A 17 10.98 -10.54 -13.25
CA ALA A 17 10.60 -9.19 -13.63
C ALA A 17 10.60 -9.00 -15.15
N GLY A 18 11.57 -9.61 -15.87
CA GLY A 18 11.67 -9.55 -17.33
C GLY A 18 10.62 -10.35 -18.07
N ALA A 19 10.22 -11.50 -17.53
CA ALA A 19 9.33 -12.45 -18.20
C ALA A 19 7.85 -12.04 -18.20
N VAL A 20 7.42 -11.21 -17.22
CA VAL A 20 6.02 -10.81 -17.04
C VAL A 20 5.88 -9.31 -17.35
N PRO A 21 4.85 -8.88 -18.08
CA PRO A 21 4.58 -7.46 -18.31
C PRO A 21 4.40 -6.69 -16.99
N PRO A 22 4.94 -5.46 -16.87
CA PRO A 22 4.86 -4.71 -15.62
C PRO A 22 3.42 -4.38 -15.18
N HIS A 23 2.49 -4.27 -16.14
CA HIS A 23 1.05 -4.09 -15.86
C HIS A 23 0.43 -5.31 -15.18
N ALA A 24 0.91 -6.53 -15.48
CA ALA A 24 0.43 -7.75 -14.83
C ALA A 24 0.89 -7.82 -13.37
N TRP A 25 2.12 -7.38 -13.07
CA TRP A 25 2.58 -7.21 -11.68
C TRP A 25 1.69 -6.26 -10.91
N PHE A 26 1.34 -5.12 -11.53
CA PHE A 26 0.40 -4.19 -10.92
C PHE A 26 -0.97 -4.81 -10.69
N GLY A 27 -1.50 -5.59 -11.65
CA GLY A 27 -2.80 -6.27 -11.51
C GLY A 27 -2.83 -7.22 -10.31
N VAL A 28 -1.77 -8.01 -10.12
CA VAL A 28 -1.62 -8.88 -8.95
C VAL A 28 -1.55 -8.04 -7.67
N SER A 29 -0.73 -6.98 -7.66
CA SER A 29 -0.65 -6.06 -6.52
C SER A 29 -2.01 -5.49 -6.17
N ALA A 30 -2.78 -4.99 -7.15
CA ALA A 30 -4.09 -4.37 -6.94
C ALA A 30 -5.09 -5.32 -6.26
N VAL A 31 -5.13 -6.59 -6.66
CA VAL A 31 -6.00 -7.59 -6.04
C VAL A 31 -5.57 -7.85 -4.59
N PHE A 32 -4.31 -8.13 -4.37
CA PHE A 32 -3.80 -8.47 -3.03
C PHE A 32 -3.78 -7.27 -2.09
N HIS A 33 -3.69 -6.05 -2.62
CA HIS A 33 -3.73 -4.80 -1.86
C HIS A 33 -5.03 -4.64 -1.06
N TYR A 34 -6.13 -5.22 -1.53
CA TYR A 34 -7.42 -5.20 -0.84
C TYR A 34 -7.89 -6.57 -0.34
N LEU A 35 -7.49 -7.67 -0.95
CA LEU A 35 -7.83 -9.01 -0.50
C LEU A 35 -7.27 -9.29 0.90
N GLY A 36 -5.99 -9.01 1.12
CA GLY A 36 -5.36 -9.17 2.42
C GLY A 36 -6.01 -8.31 3.51
N PRO A 37 -6.20 -6.99 3.31
CA PRO A 37 -6.92 -6.14 4.25
C PRO A 37 -8.38 -6.55 4.48
N SER A 38 -9.09 -7.12 3.51
CA SER A 38 -10.43 -7.67 3.74
C SER A 38 -10.40 -8.80 4.77
N PHE A 39 -9.45 -9.73 4.67
CA PHE A 39 -9.26 -10.76 5.70
C PHE A 39 -8.80 -10.16 7.04
N ALA A 40 -8.03 -9.08 7.02
CA ALA A 40 -7.62 -8.39 8.23
C ALA A 40 -8.81 -7.81 9.00
N VAL A 41 -9.78 -7.21 8.31
CA VAL A 41 -11.01 -6.69 8.92
C VAL A 41 -11.78 -7.81 9.67
N LEU A 42 -11.83 -9.01 9.10
CA LEU A 42 -12.47 -10.17 9.75
C LEU A 42 -11.71 -10.63 11.02
N LEU A 43 -10.41 -10.32 11.13
CA LEU A 43 -9.59 -10.68 12.28
C LEU A 43 -9.59 -9.60 13.38
N PHE A 44 -10.04 -8.37 13.12
CA PHE A 44 -10.07 -7.27 14.09
C PHE A 44 -10.78 -7.60 15.41
N PRO A 45 -11.96 -8.28 15.42
CA PRO A 45 -12.63 -8.60 16.67
C PRO A 45 -11.84 -9.54 17.59
N ALA A 46 -11.03 -10.45 17.02
CA ALA A 46 -10.30 -11.44 17.78
C ALA A 46 -8.95 -10.93 18.29
N VAL A 47 -8.23 -10.14 17.49
CA VAL A 47 -6.83 -9.75 17.77
C VAL A 47 -6.73 -8.26 18.11
N GLY A 48 -7.66 -7.45 17.62
CA GLY A 48 -7.60 -5.99 17.67
C GLY A 48 -6.86 -5.39 16.47
N VAL A 49 -7.25 -4.18 16.10
CA VAL A 49 -6.78 -3.50 14.88
C VAL A 49 -5.26 -3.32 14.85
N LEU A 50 -4.69 -2.83 15.94
CA LEU A 50 -3.24 -2.63 16.06
C LEU A 50 -2.47 -3.94 16.11
N GLY A 51 -3.07 -5.00 16.70
CA GLY A 51 -2.48 -6.34 16.71
C GLY A 51 -2.43 -6.93 15.29
N VAL A 52 -3.48 -6.77 14.50
CA VAL A 52 -3.48 -7.21 13.10
C VAL A 52 -2.51 -6.38 12.24
N ALA A 53 -2.39 -5.06 12.48
CA ALA A 53 -1.38 -4.23 11.84
C ALA A 53 0.05 -4.70 12.20
N TRP A 54 0.26 -5.08 13.46
CA TRP A 54 1.52 -5.65 13.91
C TRP A 54 1.84 -6.96 13.18
N PHE A 55 0.91 -7.92 13.11
CA PHE A 55 1.10 -9.18 12.39
C PHE A 55 1.42 -8.94 10.91
N ARG A 56 0.70 -8.02 10.26
CA ARG A 56 0.94 -7.64 8.88
C ARG A 56 2.39 -7.21 8.63
N ILE A 57 2.89 -6.30 9.47
CA ILE A 57 4.24 -5.74 9.31
C ILE A 57 5.30 -6.73 9.80
N ALA A 58 5.07 -7.41 10.92
CA ALA A 58 6.01 -8.38 11.50
C ALA A 58 6.28 -9.55 10.56
N SER A 59 5.22 -10.19 10.05
CA SER A 59 5.37 -11.32 9.13
C SER A 59 6.06 -10.90 7.82
N ALA A 60 5.71 -9.74 7.27
CA ALA A 60 6.39 -9.21 6.10
C ALA A 60 7.87 -8.91 6.40
N ALA A 61 8.19 -8.28 7.52
CA ALA A 61 9.57 -7.99 7.92
C ALA A 61 10.40 -9.28 8.09
N ILE A 62 9.84 -10.32 8.72
CA ILE A 62 10.50 -11.62 8.90
C ILE A 62 10.77 -12.28 7.54
N ILE A 63 9.78 -12.30 6.65
CA ILE A 63 9.91 -12.90 5.31
C ILE A 63 10.96 -12.12 4.49
N PHE A 64 10.88 -10.79 4.45
CA PHE A 64 11.87 -9.99 3.76
C PHE A 64 13.27 -10.16 4.38
N ALA A 65 13.37 -10.20 5.72
CA ALA A 65 14.65 -10.39 6.41
C ALA A 65 15.33 -11.71 6.03
N SER A 66 14.54 -12.78 5.87
CA SER A 66 15.07 -14.10 5.48
C SER A 66 15.61 -14.12 4.04
N VAL A 67 15.00 -13.36 3.14
CA VAL A 67 15.34 -13.35 1.70
C VAL A 67 16.35 -12.27 1.34
N THR A 68 16.19 -11.03 1.83
CA THR A 68 16.93 -9.84 1.35
C THR A 68 18.13 -9.44 2.22
N LYS A 69 18.25 -10.01 3.44
CA LYS A 69 19.34 -9.67 4.41
C LYS A 69 19.45 -8.15 4.66
N PRO A 70 18.40 -7.50 5.14
CA PRO A 70 18.27 -6.05 5.26
C PRO A 70 19.38 -5.38 6.08
N TRP A 71 19.97 -6.09 7.06
CA TRP A 71 21.12 -5.58 7.83
C TRP A 71 22.32 -5.26 6.97
N LYS A 72 22.56 -6.03 5.88
CA LYS A 72 23.64 -5.72 4.93
C LYS A 72 23.31 -4.49 4.10
N THR A 73 22.09 -4.41 3.60
CA THR A 73 21.60 -3.25 2.84
C THR A 73 21.72 -1.97 3.66
N ILE A 74 21.32 -2.01 4.96
CA ILE A 74 21.41 -0.86 5.86
C ILE A 74 22.86 -0.50 6.18
N ALA A 75 23.72 -1.51 6.45
CA ALA A 75 25.11 -1.30 6.82
C ALA A 75 25.94 -0.70 5.67
N GLN A 76 25.70 -1.14 4.43
CA GLN A 76 26.41 -0.70 3.22
C GLN A 76 25.83 0.58 2.61
N ALA A 77 24.64 1.02 3.06
CA ALA A 77 23.99 2.21 2.54
C ALA A 77 24.75 3.49 2.93
N ASP A 78 24.87 4.40 1.98
CA ASP A 78 25.30 5.77 2.25
C ASP A 78 24.24 6.55 3.07
N ARG A 79 24.59 7.75 3.54
CA ARG A 79 23.70 8.57 4.37
C ARG A 79 22.35 8.85 3.67
N LYS A 80 22.38 9.13 2.36
CA LYS A 80 21.15 9.44 1.61
C LYS A 80 20.24 8.22 1.51
N THR A 81 20.79 7.06 1.21
CA THR A 81 20.05 5.79 1.17
C THR A 81 19.52 5.41 2.55
N ARG A 82 20.30 5.58 3.62
CA ARG A 82 19.79 5.33 5.00
C ARG A 82 18.60 6.21 5.35
N LEU A 83 18.64 7.49 4.99
CA LEU A 83 17.51 8.40 5.20
C LEU A 83 16.30 7.99 4.36
N LEU A 84 16.51 7.54 3.11
CA LEU A 84 15.45 6.99 2.26
C LEU A 84 14.80 5.76 2.91
N LEU A 85 15.61 4.80 3.39
CA LEU A 85 15.14 3.57 4.03
C LEU A 85 14.38 3.88 5.33
N ALA A 86 14.90 4.79 6.16
CA ALA A 86 14.24 5.23 7.39
C ALA A 86 12.91 5.92 7.09
N GLY A 87 12.90 6.85 6.14
CA GLY A 87 11.68 7.54 5.72
C GLY A 87 10.63 6.59 5.14
N LEU A 88 11.04 5.66 4.29
CA LEU A 88 10.15 4.65 3.72
C LEU A 88 9.62 3.69 4.81
N GLY A 89 10.47 3.24 5.73
CA GLY A 89 10.07 2.35 6.81
C GLY A 89 9.07 3.00 7.78
N ILE A 90 9.32 4.23 8.21
CA ILE A 90 8.39 4.99 9.07
C ILE A 90 7.09 5.27 8.31
N CYS A 91 7.18 5.66 7.04
CA CYS A 91 6.03 5.87 6.18
C CYS A 91 5.16 4.60 6.10
N LEU A 92 5.76 3.44 5.85
CA LEU A 92 5.06 2.15 5.80
C LEU A 92 4.43 1.78 7.15
N ALA A 93 5.11 2.00 8.28
CA ALA A 93 4.58 1.70 9.61
C ALA A 93 3.33 2.53 9.91
N VAL A 94 3.40 3.84 9.75
CA VAL A 94 2.29 4.75 10.04
C VAL A 94 1.17 4.61 9.02
N MET A 95 1.50 4.47 7.73
CA MET A 95 0.54 4.27 6.65
C MET A 95 -0.30 3.01 6.87
N ASN A 96 0.33 1.85 7.08
CA ASN A 96 -0.39 0.59 7.27
C ASN A 96 -1.24 0.59 8.55
N THR A 97 -0.76 1.24 9.61
CA THR A 97 -1.50 1.38 10.87
C THR A 97 -2.72 2.28 10.70
N SER A 98 -2.55 3.47 10.10
CA SER A 98 -3.65 4.40 9.84
C SER A 98 -4.67 3.83 8.84
N PHE A 99 -4.22 3.05 7.85
CA PHE A 99 -5.11 2.32 6.94
C PHE A 99 -6.05 1.36 7.69
N TYR A 100 -5.53 0.55 8.61
CA TYR A 100 -6.35 -0.38 9.37
C TYR A 100 -7.26 0.33 10.38
N LEU A 101 -6.78 1.40 11.02
CA LEU A 101 -7.61 2.25 11.88
C LEU A 101 -8.75 2.93 11.11
N ALA A 102 -8.53 3.25 9.83
CA ALA A 102 -9.58 3.73 8.94
C ALA A 102 -10.56 2.63 8.56
N LEU A 103 -10.08 1.42 8.21
CA LEU A 103 -10.93 0.28 7.84
C LEU A 103 -11.79 -0.26 8.98
N ASP A 104 -11.36 -0.08 10.23
CA ASP A 104 -12.16 -0.40 11.42
C ASP A 104 -13.42 0.46 11.54
N ARG A 105 -13.42 1.63 10.89
CA ARG A 105 -14.42 2.68 11.04
C ARG A 105 -15.19 3.02 9.76
N LEU A 106 -14.55 2.82 8.61
CA LEU A 106 -15.07 3.24 7.30
C LEU A 106 -15.10 2.06 6.33
N PRO A 107 -16.06 2.07 5.37
CA PRO A 107 -16.05 1.10 4.27
C PRO A 107 -14.75 1.17 3.46
N MET A 108 -14.27 0.01 3.01
CA MET A 108 -13.03 -0.11 2.25
C MET A 108 -13.04 0.72 0.95
N SER A 109 -14.17 0.81 0.26
CA SER A 109 -14.33 1.62 -0.96
C SER A 109 -14.07 3.11 -0.71
N LEU A 110 -14.51 3.63 0.45
CA LEU A 110 -14.26 5.02 0.83
C LEU A 110 -12.80 5.26 1.16
N VAL A 111 -12.19 4.38 1.96
CA VAL A 111 -10.76 4.49 2.30
C VAL A 111 -9.91 4.45 1.03
N ALA A 112 -10.19 3.51 0.12
CA ALA A 112 -9.53 3.42 -1.17
C ALA A 112 -9.71 4.68 -2.02
N ALA A 113 -10.92 5.23 -2.09
CA ALA A 113 -11.18 6.46 -2.84
C ALA A 113 -10.39 7.66 -2.29
N MET A 114 -10.27 7.78 -0.96
CA MET A 114 -9.50 8.84 -0.31
C MET A 114 -8.00 8.73 -0.59
N GLU A 115 -7.43 7.54 -0.65
CA GLU A 115 -6.02 7.32 -1.02
C GLU A 115 -5.69 7.96 -2.38
N PHE A 116 -6.64 7.92 -3.31
CA PHE A 116 -6.43 8.43 -4.66
C PHE A 116 -6.56 9.93 -4.79
N VAL A 117 -7.40 10.58 -4.01
CA VAL A 117 -7.45 12.05 -3.98
C VAL A 117 -6.10 12.62 -3.57
N GLY A 118 -5.43 12.00 -2.61
CA GLY A 118 -4.06 12.39 -2.21
C GLY A 118 -3.08 12.35 -3.39
N THR A 119 -3.11 11.28 -4.19
CA THR A 119 -2.22 11.15 -5.36
C THR A 119 -2.52 12.18 -6.44
N ILE A 120 -3.78 12.53 -6.69
CA ILE A 120 -4.17 13.56 -7.65
C ILE A 120 -3.75 14.95 -7.19
N ILE A 121 -3.92 15.29 -5.90
CA ILE A 121 -3.48 16.57 -5.34
C ILE A 121 -1.98 16.77 -5.58
N VAL A 122 -1.16 15.76 -5.31
CA VAL A 122 0.29 15.83 -5.53
C VAL A 122 0.63 15.95 -7.03
N ALA A 123 -0.10 15.24 -7.86
CA ALA A 123 0.09 15.32 -9.31
C ALA A 123 -0.23 16.70 -9.88
N LEU A 124 -1.13 17.47 -9.26
CA LEU A 124 -1.42 18.87 -9.62
C LEU A 124 -0.27 19.82 -9.35
N TYR A 125 0.57 19.56 -8.34
CA TYR A 125 1.76 20.37 -8.12
C TYR A 125 2.76 20.28 -9.27
N GLY A 126 2.74 19.18 -10.05
CA GLY A 126 3.60 18.96 -11.23
C GLY A 126 3.07 19.56 -12.52
N LEU A 127 1.75 19.64 -12.74
CA LEU A 127 1.14 20.13 -13.98
C LEU A 127 -0.18 20.85 -13.72
N ARG A 128 -0.14 22.18 -13.73
CA ARG A 128 -1.32 23.06 -13.61
C ARG A 128 -2.00 23.24 -14.96
N THR A 129 -2.64 22.19 -15.47
CA THR A 129 -3.45 22.29 -16.70
C THR A 129 -4.94 22.32 -16.35
N ARG A 130 -5.75 22.96 -17.21
CA ARG A 130 -7.22 22.96 -17.07
C ARG A 130 -7.76 21.52 -16.95
N ARG A 131 -7.20 20.60 -17.73
CA ARG A 131 -7.58 19.18 -17.71
C ARG A 131 -7.33 18.53 -16.34
N ASN A 132 -6.16 18.75 -15.74
CA ASN A 132 -5.82 18.20 -14.43
C ASN A 132 -6.64 18.85 -13.30
N PHE A 133 -7.03 20.11 -13.46
CA PHE A 133 -7.95 20.78 -12.55
C PHE A 133 -9.36 20.12 -12.59
N PHE A 134 -9.91 19.85 -13.77
CA PHE A 134 -11.17 19.12 -13.92
C PHE A 134 -11.06 17.68 -13.41
N ALA A 135 -9.94 17.01 -13.64
CA ALA A 135 -9.66 15.68 -13.09
C ALA A 135 -9.74 15.68 -11.56
N LEU A 136 -9.14 16.69 -10.89
CA LEU A 136 -9.23 16.86 -9.46
C LEU A 136 -10.67 17.12 -8.99
N LEU A 137 -11.39 18.03 -9.66
CA LEU A 137 -12.77 18.34 -9.29
C LEU A 137 -13.66 17.09 -9.35
N LEU A 138 -13.51 16.26 -10.39
CA LEU A 138 -14.26 15.01 -10.53
C LEU A 138 -13.91 14.04 -9.39
N ALA A 139 -12.62 13.86 -9.08
CA ALA A 139 -12.20 12.96 -8.04
C ALA A 139 -12.66 13.45 -6.65
N VAL A 140 -12.52 14.73 -6.36
CA VAL A 140 -13.00 15.34 -5.10
C VAL A 140 -14.52 15.23 -4.98
N ALA A 141 -15.27 15.51 -6.04
CA ALA A 141 -16.72 15.37 -6.07
C ALA A 141 -17.15 13.92 -5.81
N GLY A 142 -16.46 12.94 -6.42
CA GLY A 142 -16.71 11.52 -6.19
C GLY A 142 -16.47 11.13 -4.73
N VAL A 143 -15.35 11.53 -4.14
CA VAL A 143 -15.08 11.29 -2.71
C VAL A 143 -16.09 11.99 -1.82
N PHE A 144 -16.48 13.22 -2.16
CA PHE A 144 -17.50 13.94 -1.39
C PHE A 144 -18.86 13.22 -1.38
N ILE A 145 -19.23 12.62 -2.52
CA ILE A 145 -20.42 11.77 -2.63
C ILE A 145 -20.30 10.54 -1.72
N LEU A 146 -19.14 9.90 -1.66
CA LEU A 146 -18.88 8.74 -0.82
C LEU A 146 -18.87 9.10 0.68
N ILE A 147 -18.29 10.24 1.04
CA ILE A 147 -18.20 10.71 2.43
C ILE A 147 -19.57 11.15 2.99
N ASN A 148 -20.44 11.77 2.19
CA ASN A 148 -21.61 12.52 2.63
C ASN A 148 -22.60 11.71 3.53
N VAL A 149 -22.56 10.37 3.48
CA VAL A 149 -23.35 9.52 4.41
C VAL A 149 -22.63 9.28 5.73
N LYS A 150 -21.30 9.39 5.75
CA LYS A 150 -20.44 8.97 6.89
C LYS A 150 -19.78 10.11 7.64
N TRP A 151 -19.76 11.33 7.07
CA TRP A 151 -19.15 12.51 7.71
C TRP A 151 -19.71 12.79 9.11
N ALA A 152 -21.01 12.60 9.29
CA ALA A 152 -21.67 12.84 10.57
C ALA A 152 -21.41 11.72 11.59
N THR A 153 -20.83 10.58 11.19
CA THR A 153 -20.78 9.38 12.02
C THR A 153 -19.38 9.03 12.55
N ASP A 154 -18.29 9.33 11.83
CA ASP A 154 -16.95 8.98 12.31
C ASP A 154 -15.80 9.92 11.79
N PRO A 155 -15.56 11.05 12.48
CA PRO A 155 -14.49 11.97 12.10
C PRO A 155 -13.09 11.36 12.31
N PHE A 156 -12.94 10.42 13.25
CA PHE A 156 -11.66 9.72 13.47
C PHE A 156 -11.32 8.77 12.33
N GLY A 157 -12.32 8.06 11.80
CA GLY A 157 -12.12 7.23 10.60
C GLY A 157 -11.65 8.06 9.40
N LEU A 158 -12.26 9.24 9.19
CA LEU A 158 -11.85 10.16 8.13
C LEU A 158 -10.44 10.73 8.35
N PHE A 159 -10.08 11.06 9.58
CA PHE A 159 -8.73 11.50 9.94
C PHE A 159 -7.68 10.43 9.59
N TRP A 160 -7.90 9.18 10.02
CA TRP A 160 -6.99 8.08 9.73
C TRP A 160 -6.91 7.79 8.24
N SER A 161 -8.01 7.86 7.51
CA SER A 161 -8.03 7.70 6.07
C SER A 161 -7.29 8.82 5.33
N ALA A 162 -7.43 10.07 5.75
CA ALA A 162 -6.70 11.21 5.19
C ALA A 162 -5.19 11.10 5.47
N LEU A 163 -4.81 10.71 6.69
CA LEU A 163 -3.41 10.47 7.05
C LEU A 163 -2.82 9.33 6.21
N ASN A 164 -3.54 8.22 6.07
CA ASN A 164 -3.15 7.12 5.19
C ASN A 164 -2.96 7.59 3.75
N ALA A 165 -3.89 8.38 3.20
CA ALA A 165 -3.81 8.92 1.85
C ALA A 165 -2.55 9.78 1.63
N ALA A 166 -2.22 10.64 2.59
CA ALA A 166 -1.00 11.47 2.53
C ALA A 166 0.27 10.60 2.56
N LEU A 167 0.29 9.59 3.43
CA LEU A 167 1.41 8.66 3.55
C LEU A 167 1.53 7.72 2.34
N PHE A 168 0.42 7.36 1.70
CA PHE A 168 0.42 6.57 0.47
C PHE A 168 1.13 7.31 -0.67
N VAL A 169 0.92 8.62 -0.77
CA VAL A 169 1.73 9.46 -1.68
C VAL A 169 3.22 9.41 -1.32
N GLY A 170 3.53 9.52 -0.03
CA GLY A 170 4.90 9.35 0.46
C GLY A 170 5.50 8.00 0.05
N TYR A 171 4.75 6.93 0.21
CA TYR A 171 5.13 5.58 -0.22
C TYR A 171 5.44 5.51 -1.73
N ILE A 172 4.58 6.10 -2.58
CA ILE A 172 4.80 6.12 -4.04
C ILE A 172 6.12 6.84 -4.37
N VAL A 173 6.36 7.99 -3.77
CA VAL A 173 7.57 8.79 -4.03
C VAL A 173 8.84 8.07 -3.55
N LEU A 174 8.82 7.60 -2.31
CA LEU A 174 9.97 6.91 -1.70
C LEU A 174 10.18 5.52 -2.29
N GLY A 175 9.09 4.81 -2.62
CA GLY A 175 9.11 3.51 -3.26
C GLY A 175 9.72 3.56 -4.66
N HIS A 176 9.37 4.58 -5.47
CA HIS A 176 10.03 4.79 -6.77
C HIS A 176 11.52 5.07 -6.63
N LYS A 177 11.92 5.92 -5.67
CA LYS A 177 13.35 6.15 -5.39
C LYS A 177 14.08 4.86 -4.96
N ALA A 178 13.40 3.99 -4.21
CA ALA A 178 13.96 2.68 -3.87
C ALA A 178 14.09 1.79 -5.11
N ALA A 179 13.11 1.80 -6.00
CA ALA A 179 13.06 1.01 -7.24
C ALA A 179 14.07 1.49 -8.31
N GLU A 180 14.58 2.72 -8.25
CA GLU A 180 15.64 3.24 -9.14
C GLU A 180 16.93 2.39 -9.10
N SER A 181 17.12 1.59 -8.05
CA SER A 181 18.22 0.61 -7.97
C SER A 181 17.98 -0.67 -8.79
N GLY A 182 16.93 -0.72 -9.59
CA GLY A 182 16.48 -1.91 -10.33
C GLY A 182 15.59 -2.82 -9.51
N ALA A 183 15.00 -3.84 -10.14
CA ALA A 183 14.01 -4.72 -9.53
C ALA A 183 14.55 -5.43 -8.26
N SER A 184 15.72 -6.03 -8.33
CA SER A 184 16.37 -6.69 -7.19
C SER A 184 16.72 -5.71 -6.08
N GLY A 185 17.37 -4.59 -6.42
CA GLY A 185 17.76 -3.56 -5.45
C GLY A 185 16.55 -2.87 -4.81
N GLY A 186 15.46 -2.69 -5.54
CA GLY A 186 14.20 -2.17 -5.02
C GLY A 186 13.59 -3.09 -3.95
N VAL A 187 13.56 -4.40 -4.21
CA VAL A 187 13.06 -5.41 -3.24
C VAL A 187 13.97 -5.49 -2.00
N GLU A 188 15.31 -5.39 -2.17
CA GLU A 188 16.24 -5.37 -1.05
C GLU A 188 16.06 -4.12 -0.18
N ARG A 189 15.89 -2.95 -0.78
CA ARG A 189 15.62 -1.69 -0.07
C ARG A 189 14.25 -1.71 0.62
N LEU A 190 13.23 -2.28 -0.03
CA LEU A 190 11.93 -2.48 0.58
C LEU A 190 12.03 -3.40 1.80
N GLY A 191 12.77 -4.51 1.72
CA GLY A 191 13.02 -5.40 2.84
C GLY A 191 13.68 -4.71 4.04
N ALA A 192 14.66 -3.82 3.78
CA ALA A 192 15.26 -2.99 4.81
C ALA A 192 14.25 -2.00 5.44
N ALA A 193 13.42 -1.37 4.61
CA ALA A 193 12.35 -0.47 5.09
C ALA A 193 11.29 -1.23 5.91
N MET A 194 10.93 -2.46 5.53
CA MET A 194 9.97 -3.28 6.29
C MET A 194 10.50 -3.67 7.69
N VAL A 195 11.79 -3.93 7.84
CA VAL A 195 12.39 -4.17 9.16
C VAL A 195 12.35 -2.89 10.01
N ILE A 196 12.62 -1.74 9.43
CA ILE A 196 12.51 -0.45 10.13
C ILE A 196 11.04 -0.20 10.52
N ALA A 197 10.09 -0.49 9.63
CA ALA A 197 8.66 -0.39 9.91
C ALA A 197 8.25 -1.30 11.08
N PHE A 198 8.77 -2.52 11.13
CA PHE A 198 8.52 -3.46 12.23
C PHE A 198 9.02 -2.92 13.56
N VAL A 199 10.24 -2.40 13.60
CA VAL A 199 10.80 -1.79 14.82
C VAL A 199 9.93 -0.62 15.29
N ALA A 200 9.41 0.20 14.36
CA ALA A 200 8.55 1.34 14.68
C ALA A 200 7.18 0.92 15.24
N ILE A 201 6.53 -0.12 14.69
CA ILE A 201 5.21 -0.58 15.15
C ILE A 201 5.29 -1.51 16.36
N MET A 202 6.45 -2.09 16.64
CA MET A 202 6.66 -3.11 17.67
C MET A 202 6.09 -2.71 19.04
N PRO A 203 6.37 -1.53 19.63
CA PRO A 203 5.89 -1.17 20.94
C PRO A 203 4.37 -0.92 21.00
N ILE A 204 3.76 -0.55 19.87
CA ILE A 204 2.34 -0.15 19.81
C ILE A 204 1.46 -1.37 19.58
N GLY A 205 1.78 -2.19 18.58
CA GLY A 205 0.94 -3.30 18.13
C GLY A 205 1.07 -4.57 18.96
N ILE A 206 2.22 -4.79 19.60
CA ILE A 206 2.49 -6.03 20.34
C ILE A 206 1.50 -6.27 21.49
N VAL A 207 1.03 -5.22 22.15
CA VAL A 207 0.09 -5.31 23.27
C VAL A 207 -1.22 -6.00 22.86
N GLN A 208 -1.70 -5.73 21.65
CA GLN A 208 -2.89 -6.41 21.11
C GLN A 208 -2.52 -7.76 20.47
N ALA A 209 -1.39 -7.84 19.76
CA ALA A 209 -0.94 -9.06 19.09
C ALA A 209 -0.68 -10.23 20.04
N VAL A 210 -0.26 -9.97 21.27
CA VAL A 210 -0.01 -11.00 22.32
C VAL A 210 -1.24 -11.88 22.54
N LYS A 211 -2.46 -11.34 22.41
CA LYS A 211 -3.70 -12.11 22.58
C LYS A 211 -3.83 -13.27 21.60
N ALA A 212 -3.21 -13.17 20.43
CA ALA A 212 -3.26 -14.21 19.41
C ALA A 212 -2.28 -15.37 19.67
N PHE A 213 -1.20 -15.16 20.46
CA PHE A 213 -0.16 -16.20 20.63
C PHE A 213 -0.64 -17.45 21.39
N GLY A 214 -1.76 -17.36 22.10
CA GLY A 214 -2.42 -18.55 22.69
C GLY A 214 -3.21 -19.40 21.69
N HIS A 215 -3.40 -18.94 20.45
CA HIS A 215 -4.26 -19.53 19.43
C HIS A 215 -3.51 -19.61 18.10
N ILE A 216 -3.05 -20.81 17.75
CA ILE A 216 -2.22 -21.01 16.54
C ILE A 216 -2.94 -20.59 15.26
N GLU A 217 -4.25 -20.74 15.18
CA GLU A 217 -5.10 -20.33 14.07
C GLU A 217 -5.06 -18.82 13.85
N LEU A 218 -5.06 -18.02 14.94
CA LEU A 218 -4.97 -16.55 14.86
C LEU A 218 -3.57 -16.10 14.41
N VAL A 219 -2.52 -16.79 14.89
CA VAL A 219 -1.14 -16.52 14.45
C VAL A 219 -0.99 -16.82 12.95
N LEU A 220 -1.47 -17.99 12.50
CA LEU A 220 -1.40 -18.38 11.09
C LEU A 220 -2.22 -17.42 10.21
N ALA A 221 -3.42 -17.02 10.65
CA ALA A 221 -4.23 -16.01 9.96
C ALA A 221 -3.48 -14.67 9.88
N GLY A 222 -2.88 -14.21 10.98
CA GLY A 222 -2.09 -12.98 11.02
C GLY A 222 -0.88 -13.01 10.07
N ILE A 223 -0.16 -14.13 10.00
CA ILE A 223 0.93 -14.34 9.04
C ILE A 223 0.40 -14.33 7.60
N GLY A 224 -0.71 -15.01 7.33
CA GLY A 224 -1.37 -15.03 6.02
C GLY A 224 -1.77 -13.63 5.56
N ILE A 225 -2.35 -12.83 6.47
CA ILE A 225 -2.67 -11.42 6.22
C ILE A 225 -1.42 -10.64 5.85
N GLY A 226 -0.30 -10.81 6.55
CA GLY A 226 0.94 -10.11 6.23
C GLY A 226 1.51 -10.50 4.87
N ILE A 227 1.42 -11.77 4.48
CA ILE A 227 1.83 -12.23 3.15
C ILE A 227 0.94 -11.58 2.08
N CYS A 228 -0.38 -11.69 2.23
CA CYS A 228 -1.34 -11.18 1.25
C CYS A 228 -1.37 -9.64 1.19
N SER A 229 -1.25 -8.96 2.34
CA SER A 229 -1.38 -7.49 2.39
C SER A 229 -0.09 -6.73 2.15
N SER A 230 1.08 -7.37 2.34
CA SER A 230 2.36 -6.66 2.29
C SER A 230 3.41 -7.36 1.44
N VAL A 231 3.66 -8.67 1.63
CA VAL A 231 4.74 -9.34 0.89
C VAL A 231 4.43 -9.36 -0.60
N ILE A 232 3.29 -9.90 -0.98
CA ILE A 232 2.90 -10.04 -2.40
C ILE A 232 2.73 -8.66 -3.04
N PRO A 233 1.87 -7.76 -2.55
CA PRO A 233 1.63 -6.49 -3.25
C PRO A 233 2.88 -5.63 -3.32
N TYR A 234 3.66 -5.51 -2.26
CA TYR A 234 4.83 -4.65 -2.27
C TYR A 234 5.98 -5.16 -3.15
N ILE A 235 6.16 -6.50 -3.27
CA ILE A 235 7.09 -7.05 -4.26
C ILE A 235 6.60 -6.72 -5.67
N CYS A 236 5.32 -6.97 -5.95
CA CYS A 236 4.72 -6.68 -7.25
C CYS A 236 4.81 -5.19 -7.60
N ASP A 237 4.57 -4.30 -6.63
CA ASP A 237 4.73 -2.86 -6.80
C ASP A 237 6.18 -2.49 -7.15
N GLN A 238 7.17 -3.03 -6.43
CA GLN A 238 8.58 -2.76 -6.74
C GLN A 238 8.97 -3.27 -8.13
N LEU A 239 8.49 -4.44 -8.54
CA LEU A 239 8.71 -4.98 -9.88
C LEU A 239 8.03 -4.11 -10.97
N ALA A 240 6.84 -3.61 -10.71
CA ALA A 240 6.15 -2.69 -11.61
C ALA A 240 6.84 -1.31 -11.66
N MET A 241 7.14 -0.72 -10.51
CA MET A 241 7.78 0.60 -10.38
C MET A 241 9.20 0.64 -10.99
N SER A 242 9.93 -0.48 -10.96
CA SER A 242 11.27 -0.56 -11.58
C SER A 242 11.25 -0.49 -13.11
N ARG A 243 10.08 -0.69 -13.73
CA ARG A 243 9.92 -0.77 -15.20
C ARG A 243 8.89 0.21 -15.76
N LEU A 244 8.04 0.78 -14.93
CA LEU A 244 7.03 1.77 -15.33
C LEU A 244 7.47 3.18 -14.90
N PRO A 245 7.31 4.20 -15.77
CA PRO A 245 7.39 5.59 -15.35
C PRO A 245 6.37 5.86 -14.24
N ARG A 246 6.71 6.77 -13.31
CA ARG A 246 5.80 7.17 -12.21
C ARG A 246 4.40 7.53 -12.69
N ALA A 247 4.34 8.20 -13.82
CA ALA A 247 3.13 8.59 -14.48
C ALA A 247 2.21 7.43 -14.86
N SER A 248 2.80 6.39 -15.47
CA SER A 248 2.06 5.19 -15.87
C SER A 248 1.62 4.36 -14.66
N PHE A 249 2.47 4.25 -13.64
CA PHE A 249 2.12 3.60 -12.39
C PHE A 249 0.97 4.33 -11.69
N ALA A 250 1.04 5.66 -11.58
CA ALA A 250 -0.02 6.48 -11.01
C ALA A 250 -1.36 6.34 -11.78
N LEU A 251 -1.33 6.19 -13.11
CA LEU A 251 -2.53 5.94 -13.90
C LEU A 251 -3.16 4.57 -13.59
N LEU A 252 -2.34 3.54 -13.42
CA LEU A 252 -2.82 2.21 -13.07
C LEU A 252 -3.47 2.18 -11.69
N LEU A 253 -3.02 3.02 -10.75
CA LEU A 253 -3.65 3.17 -9.43
C LEU A 253 -5.14 3.57 -9.54
N ALA A 254 -5.60 4.12 -10.68
CA ALA A 254 -7.03 4.38 -10.93
C ALA A 254 -7.92 3.15 -10.81
N LEU A 255 -7.36 1.95 -10.97
CA LEU A 255 -8.11 0.70 -10.87
C LEU A 255 -8.37 0.28 -9.41
N LEU A 256 -7.63 0.82 -8.46
CA LEU A 256 -7.68 0.37 -7.07
C LEU A 256 -9.03 0.61 -6.37
N PRO A 257 -9.73 1.76 -6.52
CA PRO A 257 -11.06 1.93 -5.92
C PRO A 257 -12.09 0.90 -6.42
N ALA A 258 -12.04 0.57 -7.72
CA ALA A 258 -12.91 -0.47 -8.27
C ALA A 258 -12.56 -1.85 -7.71
N THR A 259 -11.26 -2.17 -7.64
CA THR A 259 -10.79 -3.43 -7.05
C THR A 259 -11.17 -3.53 -5.56
N ALA A 260 -11.01 -2.45 -4.79
CA ALA A 260 -11.42 -2.38 -3.39
C ALA A 260 -12.92 -2.67 -3.22
N THR A 261 -13.74 -2.06 -4.07
CA THR A 261 -15.20 -2.23 -4.01
C THR A 261 -15.63 -3.66 -4.33
N ILE A 262 -15.06 -4.25 -5.36
CA ILE A 262 -15.34 -5.64 -5.76
C ILE A 262 -14.95 -6.59 -4.63
N ILE A 263 -13.73 -6.45 -4.10
CA ILE A 263 -13.23 -7.32 -3.03
C ILE A 263 -14.02 -7.12 -1.73
N ALA A 264 -14.35 -5.88 -1.37
CA ALA A 264 -15.16 -5.59 -0.19
C ALA A 264 -16.58 -6.19 -0.31
N ALA A 265 -17.17 -6.16 -1.50
CA ALA A 265 -18.47 -6.81 -1.74
C ALA A 265 -18.37 -8.34 -1.61
N LEU A 266 -17.31 -8.95 -2.16
CA LEU A 266 -17.14 -10.41 -2.16
C LEU A 266 -16.75 -10.98 -0.80
N VAL A 267 -15.87 -10.29 -0.05
CA VAL A 267 -15.28 -10.82 1.19
C VAL A 267 -15.97 -10.27 2.44
N LEU A 268 -16.34 -8.97 2.44
CA LEU A 268 -16.91 -8.30 3.60
C LEU A 268 -18.44 -8.11 3.49
N ALA A 269 -19.06 -8.59 2.42
CA ALA A 269 -20.47 -8.36 2.10
C ALA A 269 -20.85 -6.86 2.11
N GLN A 270 -19.90 -5.98 1.85
CA GLN A 270 -20.12 -4.54 1.72
C GLN A 270 -20.67 -4.23 0.32
N ILE A 271 -21.96 -4.44 0.13
CA ILE A 271 -22.64 -4.21 -1.16
C ILE A 271 -22.71 -2.71 -1.40
N PRO A 272 -22.08 -2.18 -2.48
CA PRO A 272 -22.09 -0.76 -2.78
C PRO A 272 -23.51 -0.34 -3.22
N SER A 273 -23.97 0.80 -2.71
CA SER A 273 -25.19 1.44 -3.20
C SER A 273 -24.95 2.05 -4.59
N ALA A 274 -26.03 2.37 -5.31
CA ALA A 274 -25.92 3.08 -6.60
C ALA A 274 -25.14 4.40 -6.47
N ARG A 275 -25.26 5.06 -5.31
CA ARG A 275 -24.53 6.28 -4.97
C ARG A 275 -23.03 6.02 -4.82
N ASP A 276 -22.65 4.92 -4.15
CA ASP A 276 -21.25 4.54 -3.99
C ASP A 276 -20.62 4.23 -5.36
N ILE A 277 -21.34 3.50 -6.21
CA ILE A 277 -20.90 3.20 -7.59
C ILE A 277 -20.68 4.51 -8.37
N PHE A 278 -21.62 5.45 -8.27
CA PHE A 278 -21.49 6.75 -8.96
C PHE A 278 -20.28 7.55 -8.44
N GLY A 279 -20.07 7.60 -7.12
CA GLY A 279 -18.90 8.23 -6.51
C GLY A 279 -17.58 7.62 -6.99
N ILE A 280 -17.50 6.28 -7.04
CA ILE A 280 -16.33 5.54 -7.54
C ILE A 280 -16.06 5.84 -9.01
N VAL A 281 -17.11 5.85 -9.85
CA VAL A 281 -16.98 6.18 -11.29
C VAL A 281 -16.45 7.60 -11.48
N LEU A 282 -16.89 8.57 -10.67
CA LEU A 282 -16.35 9.93 -10.71
C LEU A 282 -14.87 9.99 -10.33
N VAL A 283 -14.48 9.29 -9.24
CA VAL A 283 -13.06 9.21 -8.83
C VAL A 283 -12.22 8.58 -9.93
N MET A 284 -12.64 7.45 -10.48
CA MET A 284 -11.94 6.75 -11.56
C MET A 284 -11.86 7.62 -12.83
N GLY A 285 -12.95 8.29 -13.18
CA GLY A 285 -12.99 9.23 -14.32
C GLY A 285 -12.03 10.40 -14.14
N GLY A 286 -11.98 10.98 -12.94
CA GLY A 286 -11.02 12.03 -12.60
C GLY A 286 -9.57 11.55 -12.76
N ILE A 287 -9.25 10.36 -12.27
CA ILE A 287 -7.90 9.78 -12.39
C ILE A 287 -7.55 9.47 -13.86
N ALA A 288 -8.48 8.89 -14.63
CA ALA A 288 -8.28 8.58 -16.04
C ALA A 288 -8.10 9.84 -16.90
N MET A 289 -8.71 10.95 -16.50
CA MET A 289 -8.53 12.26 -17.16
C MET A 289 -7.18 12.91 -16.82
N HIS A 290 -6.56 12.55 -15.69
CA HIS A 290 -5.31 13.17 -15.27
C HIS A 290 -4.17 12.82 -16.24
N LYS A 291 -3.42 13.84 -16.70
CA LYS A 291 -2.15 13.66 -17.42
C LYS A 291 -0.99 14.01 -16.48
N PRO A 292 -0.13 13.03 -16.14
CA PRO A 292 1.06 13.31 -15.36
C PRO A 292 2.04 14.19 -16.16
N ALA A 293 2.90 14.94 -15.44
CA ALA A 293 4.01 15.64 -16.05
C ALA A 293 4.94 14.63 -16.73
N VAL A 294 5.19 14.82 -18.01
CA VAL A 294 6.28 14.14 -18.69
C VAL A 294 7.55 14.76 -18.09
N VAL A 295 8.24 14.02 -17.23
CA VAL A 295 9.59 14.43 -16.79
C VAL A 295 10.47 14.24 -18.01
N ALA A 296 10.86 15.37 -18.60
CA ALA A 296 11.87 15.41 -19.65
C ALA A 296 13.23 15.05 -19.07
#